data_02846ca1e5100bd47b61029fe5bc640e
#
_entry.id   02846ca1e5100bd47b61029fe5bc640e
#
_cell.length_a   1.000
_cell.length_b   1.000
_cell.length_c   1.000
_cell.angle_alpha   90.00
_cell.angle_beta   90.00
_cell.angle_gamma   90.00
#
_symmetry.space_group_name_H-M   'P 1'
#
loop_
_entity.id
_entity.type
_entity.pdbx_description
1 polymer ?
#
loop_
_entity_poly.entity_id
_entity_poly.type
_entity_poly.pdbx_seq_one_letter_code
_entity_poly.pdbx_strand_id
1 'polypeptide(L)'
;LNLAINARDAMKGEGVIRITGENITLSPEEGSRNGIAPGEYVRLSVSDTGAGMSPAVLRRVFEPFFTTKPDGHGTGLGLSMVFGFVKQSGGHVQVSSEPGQGTVVQMYFPHSLEPESEEAPAQVMLQEGGRETILVVEDNQGVRAAAVELLQQAGYTVLTAEDGDDAMLMLRTGLRPDLIFTDVVMPGRFKSTDLAEWAKVQQPPVAVLFTSGHTRDVLSSNHQLGADIHLLGKPYSPDALAQRVRSVLNARN
;
A
#
# COMPACT_ATOMS: atom_id res chain seq x y z
N LEU A 1 -3.69 -6.00 3.58
CA LEU A 1 -3.26 -5.86 4.97
C LEU A 1 -4.42 -6.10 5.95
N ASN A 2 -5.55 -5.37 5.86
CA ASN A 2 -6.69 -5.47 6.81
C ASN A 2 -7.24 -6.90 6.97
N LEU A 3 -7.35 -7.66 5.88
CA LEU A 3 -7.81 -9.05 5.92
C LEU A 3 -6.80 -9.95 6.63
N ALA A 4 -5.50 -9.76 6.38
CA ALA A 4 -4.46 -10.55 7.04
C ALA A 4 -4.38 -10.26 8.56
N ILE A 5 -4.54 -9.00 8.97
CA ILE A 5 -4.60 -8.62 10.38
C ILE A 5 -5.83 -9.25 11.05
N ASN A 6 -7.00 -9.18 10.41
CA ASN A 6 -8.21 -9.78 10.96
C ASN A 6 -8.09 -11.30 11.09
N ALA A 7 -7.52 -11.97 10.08
CA ALA A 7 -7.25 -13.39 10.10
C ALA A 7 -6.30 -13.79 11.24
N ARG A 8 -5.17 -13.09 11.39
CA ARG A 8 -4.22 -13.30 12.50
C ARG A 8 -4.90 -13.19 13.86
N ASP A 9 -5.69 -12.15 14.04
CA ASP A 9 -6.36 -11.89 15.32
C ASP A 9 -7.43 -12.96 15.63
N ALA A 10 -8.11 -13.49 14.59
CA ALA A 10 -9.09 -14.57 14.73
C ALA A 10 -8.45 -15.92 15.07
N MET A 11 -7.19 -16.12 14.72
CA MET A 11 -6.44 -17.38 14.96
C MET A 11 -5.69 -17.39 16.30
N LYS A 12 -5.64 -16.28 17.04
CA LYS A 12 -4.95 -16.14 18.34
C LYS A 12 -3.47 -16.59 18.29
N GLY A 13 -2.82 -16.40 17.16
CA GLY A 13 -1.38 -16.66 16.97
C GLY A 13 -1.04 -17.95 16.24
N GLU A 14 -1.93 -18.95 16.16
CA GLU A 14 -1.69 -20.19 15.42
C GLU A 14 -2.78 -20.45 14.37
N GLY A 15 -2.39 -20.79 13.16
CA GLY A 15 -3.32 -21.07 12.07
C GLY A 15 -2.73 -20.81 10.69
N VAL A 16 -3.57 -20.94 9.66
CA VAL A 16 -3.19 -20.78 8.27
C VAL A 16 -3.99 -19.65 7.64
N ILE A 17 -3.30 -18.71 7.02
CA ILE A 17 -3.89 -17.75 6.09
C ILE A 17 -3.55 -18.22 4.68
N ARG A 18 -4.57 -18.36 3.83
CA ARG A 18 -4.39 -18.70 2.43
C ARG A 18 -4.92 -17.57 1.57
N ILE A 19 -4.10 -17.12 0.62
CA ILE A 19 -4.47 -16.11 -0.37
C ILE A 19 -4.38 -16.77 -1.75
N THR A 20 -5.47 -16.69 -2.52
CA THR A 20 -5.54 -17.25 -3.88
C THR A 20 -6.11 -16.23 -4.85
N GLY A 21 -5.58 -16.20 -6.06
CA GLY A 21 -6.08 -15.39 -7.17
C GLY A 21 -6.36 -16.28 -8.37
N GLU A 22 -7.49 -16.07 -9.05
CA GLU A 22 -7.86 -16.82 -10.23
C GLU A 22 -8.77 -16.00 -11.15
N ASN A 23 -8.68 -16.28 -12.46
CA ASN A 23 -9.60 -15.74 -13.42
C ASN A 23 -10.83 -16.67 -13.46
N ILE A 24 -12.02 -16.09 -13.39
CA ILE A 24 -13.28 -16.83 -13.42
C ILE A 24 -14.28 -16.18 -14.39
N THR A 25 -15.14 -16.99 -14.96
CA THR A 25 -16.30 -16.52 -15.71
C THR A 25 -17.56 -16.87 -14.93
N LEU A 26 -18.34 -15.87 -14.56
CA LEU A 26 -19.64 -16.10 -13.88
C LEU A 26 -20.74 -16.22 -14.93
N SER A 27 -21.42 -17.36 -14.91
CA SER A 27 -22.62 -17.57 -15.71
C SER A 27 -23.80 -16.73 -15.16
N PRO A 28 -24.88 -16.52 -15.96
CA PRO A 28 -26.08 -15.82 -15.47
C PRO A 28 -26.70 -16.45 -14.21
N GLU A 29 -26.64 -17.78 -14.10
CA GLU A 29 -27.17 -18.51 -12.94
C GLU A 29 -26.31 -18.28 -11.68
N GLU A 30 -24.98 -18.37 -11.81
CA GLU A 30 -24.04 -18.14 -10.73
C GLU A 30 -24.05 -16.68 -10.29
N GLY A 31 -24.10 -15.76 -11.26
CA GLY A 31 -24.22 -14.34 -11.00
C GLY A 31 -25.47 -14.00 -10.19
N SER A 32 -26.62 -14.56 -10.57
CA SER A 32 -27.89 -14.36 -9.85
C SER A 32 -27.86 -14.89 -8.42
N ARG A 33 -27.24 -16.06 -8.19
CA ARG A 33 -27.08 -16.63 -6.82
C ARG A 33 -26.20 -15.75 -5.91
N ASN A 34 -25.21 -15.12 -6.50
CA ASN A 34 -24.20 -14.35 -5.77
C ASN A 34 -24.49 -12.85 -5.74
N GLY A 35 -25.53 -12.38 -6.44
CA GLY A 35 -25.83 -10.95 -6.59
C GLY A 35 -24.76 -10.19 -7.37
N ILE A 36 -24.07 -10.87 -8.29
CA ILE A 36 -22.99 -10.36 -9.13
C ILE A 36 -23.45 -10.43 -10.58
N ALA A 37 -23.15 -9.42 -11.40
CA ALA A 37 -23.44 -9.47 -12.83
C ALA A 37 -22.67 -10.63 -13.50
N PRO A 38 -23.25 -11.34 -14.50
CA PRO A 38 -22.48 -12.30 -15.27
C PRO A 38 -21.36 -11.64 -16.03
N GLY A 39 -20.23 -12.33 -16.20
CA GLY A 39 -19.06 -11.78 -16.90
C GLY A 39 -17.76 -12.40 -16.43
N GLU A 40 -16.66 -11.84 -16.91
CA GLU A 40 -15.31 -12.25 -16.57
C GLU A 40 -14.79 -11.42 -15.38
N TYR A 41 -14.21 -12.11 -14.41
CA TYR A 41 -13.71 -11.53 -13.17
C TYR A 41 -12.36 -12.13 -12.77
N VAL A 42 -11.57 -11.34 -12.07
CA VAL A 42 -10.47 -11.84 -11.25
C VAL A 42 -11.02 -12.01 -9.83
N ARG A 43 -11.00 -13.24 -9.32
CA ARG A 43 -11.40 -13.56 -7.94
C ARG A 43 -10.18 -13.63 -7.07
N LEU A 44 -10.09 -12.75 -6.07
CA LEU A 44 -9.10 -12.82 -4.99
C LEU A 44 -9.78 -13.33 -3.72
N SER A 45 -9.29 -14.45 -3.19
CA SER A 45 -9.82 -15.06 -1.97
C SER A 45 -8.78 -15.02 -0.86
N VAL A 46 -9.21 -14.59 0.32
CA VAL A 46 -8.42 -14.65 1.56
C VAL A 46 -9.18 -15.50 2.56
N SER A 47 -8.59 -16.60 2.99
CA SER A 47 -9.19 -17.52 3.96
C SER A 47 -8.29 -17.70 5.18
N ASP A 48 -8.89 -17.89 6.34
CA ASP A 48 -8.22 -18.21 7.59
C ASP A 48 -8.85 -19.43 8.28
N THR A 49 -8.13 -20.03 9.20
CA THR A 49 -8.57 -21.14 10.05
C THR A 49 -8.90 -20.68 11.47
N GLY A 50 -9.33 -19.43 11.62
CA GLY A 50 -9.61 -18.80 12.92
C GLY A 50 -10.95 -19.19 13.52
N ALA A 51 -11.38 -18.44 14.53
CA ALA A 51 -12.59 -18.70 15.30
C ALA A 51 -13.89 -18.58 14.48
N GLY A 52 -13.84 -17.98 13.29
CA GLY A 52 -15.02 -17.72 12.48
C GLY A 52 -16.00 -16.73 13.11
N MET A 53 -17.16 -16.59 12.48
CA MET A 53 -18.18 -15.61 12.85
C MET A 53 -19.57 -16.24 12.96
N SER A 54 -20.35 -15.78 13.95
CA SER A 54 -21.77 -16.15 14.03
C SER A 54 -22.59 -15.44 12.93
N PRO A 55 -23.77 -15.97 12.57
CA PRO A 55 -24.64 -15.32 11.58
C PRO A 55 -25.05 -13.87 11.96
N ALA A 56 -25.10 -13.57 13.25
CA ALA A 56 -25.41 -12.22 13.74
C ALA A 56 -24.26 -11.24 13.46
N VAL A 57 -23.03 -11.67 13.63
CA VAL A 57 -21.80 -10.91 13.31
C VAL A 57 -21.65 -10.76 11.81
N LEU A 58 -21.84 -11.84 11.06
CA LEU A 58 -21.67 -11.86 9.60
C LEU A 58 -22.60 -10.85 8.88
N ARG A 59 -23.82 -10.64 9.38
CA ARG A 59 -24.73 -9.64 8.81
C ARG A 59 -24.25 -8.19 8.96
N ARG A 60 -23.38 -7.94 9.93
CA ARG A 60 -22.93 -6.59 10.31
C ARG A 60 -21.45 -6.33 9.98
N VAL A 61 -20.76 -7.33 9.45
CA VAL A 61 -19.29 -7.34 9.32
C VAL A 61 -18.75 -6.19 8.46
N PHE A 62 -19.56 -5.62 7.57
CA PHE A 62 -19.20 -4.48 6.73
C PHE A 62 -19.70 -3.13 7.27
N GLU A 63 -20.44 -3.11 8.39
CA GLU A 63 -20.84 -1.84 9.01
C GLU A 63 -19.61 -1.09 9.54
N PRO A 64 -19.45 0.20 9.21
CA PRO A 64 -18.37 1.00 9.77
C PRO A 64 -18.43 1.01 11.31
N PHE A 65 -17.26 0.94 11.95
CA PHE A 65 -17.09 0.92 13.40
C PHE A 65 -17.64 -0.33 14.12
N PHE A 66 -18.18 -1.30 13.40
CA PHE A 66 -18.60 -2.56 14.00
C PHE A 66 -17.38 -3.44 14.32
N THR A 67 -17.26 -3.83 15.57
CA THR A 67 -16.20 -4.73 16.05
C THR A 67 -16.72 -5.65 17.16
N THR A 68 -16.20 -6.87 17.20
CA THR A 68 -16.42 -7.84 18.28
C THR A 68 -15.21 -7.92 19.22
N LYS A 69 -14.14 -7.15 18.95
CA LYS A 69 -12.94 -7.08 19.78
C LYS A 69 -13.21 -6.21 21.01
N PRO A 70 -12.57 -6.52 22.16
CA PRO A 70 -12.65 -5.68 23.36
C PRO A 70 -12.25 -4.22 23.07
N ASP A 71 -12.75 -3.30 23.89
CA ASP A 71 -12.49 -1.88 23.76
C ASP A 71 -11.00 -1.56 23.60
N GLY A 72 -10.68 -0.77 22.57
CA GLY A 72 -9.30 -0.38 22.21
C GLY A 72 -8.53 -1.32 21.29
N HIS A 73 -9.02 -2.52 21.02
CA HIS A 73 -8.31 -3.51 20.19
C HIS A 73 -8.83 -3.64 18.74
N GLY A 74 -9.81 -2.86 18.33
CA GLY A 74 -10.34 -2.87 16.97
C GLY A 74 -11.10 -1.60 16.61
N THR A 75 -10.71 -0.95 15.53
CA THR A 75 -11.36 0.28 15.03
C THR A 75 -12.72 0.01 14.37
N GLY A 76 -13.03 -1.26 14.04
CA GLY A 76 -14.23 -1.63 13.27
C GLY A 76 -14.25 -1.10 11.83
N LEU A 77 -13.10 -0.61 11.31
CA LEU A 77 -13.01 -0.03 9.96
C LEU A 77 -12.38 -0.98 8.93
N GLY A 78 -11.70 -2.04 9.35
CA GLY A 78 -10.91 -2.89 8.45
C GLY A 78 -11.72 -3.51 7.31
N LEU A 79 -12.84 -4.18 7.61
CA LEU A 79 -13.69 -4.82 6.60
C LEU A 79 -14.55 -3.83 5.83
N SER A 80 -15.01 -2.76 6.46
CA SER A 80 -15.75 -1.69 5.76
C SER A 80 -14.87 -0.96 4.74
N MET A 81 -13.56 -0.77 5.01
CA MET A 81 -12.61 -0.23 4.04
C MET A 81 -12.38 -1.19 2.87
N VAL A 82 -12.25 -2.51 3.14
CA VAL A 82 -12.16 -3.51 2.07
C VAL A 82 -13.41 -3.48 1.19
N PHE A 83 -14.60 -3.42 1.80
CA PHE A 83 -15.87 -3.30 1.07
C PHE A 83 -15.89 -2.05 0.19
N GLY A 84 -15.55 -0.89 0.75
CA GLY A 84 -15.50 0.38 0.03
C GLY A 84 -14.53 0.34 -1.15
N PHE A 85 -13.31 -0.18 -0.95
CA PHE A 85 -12.31 -0.33 -2.00
C PHE A 85 -12.82 -1.21 -3.16
N VAL A 86 -13.35 -2.41 -2.84
CA VAL A 86 -13.86 -3.33 -3.86
C VAL A 86 -15.02 -2.70 -4.64
N LYS A 87 -15.93 -1.99 -3.96
CA LYS A 87 -17.06 -1.30 -4.62
C LYS A 87 -16.60 -0.14 -5.50
N GLN A 88 -15.60 0.64 -5.07
CA GLN A 88 -15.02 1.71 -5.89
C GLN A 88 -14.32 1.18 -7.15
N SER A 89 -13.78 -0.05 -7.07
CA SER A 89 -13.19 -0.75 -8.20
C SER A 89 -14.23 -1.45 -9.12
N GLY A 90 -15.52 -1.16 -8.96
CA GLY A 90 -16.59 -1.81 -9.71
C GLY A 90 -16.79 -3.28 -9.35
N GLY A 91 -16.18 -3.74 -8.27
CA GLY A 91 -16.15 -5.13 -7.86
C GLY A 91 -17.27 -5.53 -6.90
N HIS A 92 -17.22 -6.78 -6.47
CA HIS A 92 -18.13 -7.37 -5.50
C HIS A 92 -17.35 -8.12 -4.43
N VAL A 93 -17.86 -8.13 -3.19
CA VAL A 93 -17.23 -8.85 -2.07
C VAL A 93 -18.26 -9.74 -1.38
N GLN A 94 -17.83 -10.97 -1.08
CA GLN A 94 -18.60 -11.95 -0.32
C GLN A 94 -17.77 -12.42 0.88
N VAL A 95 -18.47 -12.73 1.98
CA VAL A 95 -17.87 -13.34 3.16
C VAL A 95 -18.64 -14.58 3.54
N SER A 96 -17.94 -15.68 3.71
CA SER A 96 -18.44 -16.93 4.24
C SER A 96 -17.69 -17.25 5.53
N SER A 97 -18.41 -17.51 6.61
CA SER A 97 -17.81 -17.84 7.90
C SER A 97 -18.78 -18.62 8.77
N GLU A 98 -18.27 -19.59 9.50
CA GLU A 98 -18.99 -20.37 10.51
C GLU A 98 -18.15 -20.41 11.78
N PRO A 99 -18.78 -20.41 12.98
CA PRO A 99 -18.05 -20.51 14.23
C PRO A 99 -17.16 -21.77 14.26
N GLY A 100 -15.88 -21.59 14.53
CA GLY A 100 -14.87 -22.65 14.59
C GLY A 100 -14.34 -23.15 13.23
N GLN A 101 -14.84 -22.64 12.09
CA GLN A 101 -14.43 -23.07 10.75
C GLN A 101 -13.58 -22.02 10.01
N GLY A 102 -13.31 -20.88 10.68
CA GLY A 102 -12.58 -19.77 10.04
C GLY A 102 -13.47 -18.87 9.19
N THR A 103 -12.81 -18.08 8.36
CA THR A 103 -13.47 -17.11 7.47
C THR A 103 -12.89 -17.16 6.07
N VAL A 104 -13.73 -16.99 5.06
CA VAL A 104 -13.33 -16.82 3.65
C VAL A 104 -13.91 -15.49 3.16
N VAL A 105 -13.05 -14.58 2.74
CA VAL A 105 -13.42 -13.33 2.07
C VAL A 105 -13.05 -13.44 0.59
N GLN A 106 -14.04 -13.33 -0.28
CA GLN A 106 -13.89 -13.38 -1.73
C GLN A 106 -14.19 -12.01 -2.33
N MET A 107 -13.26 -11.50 -3.10
CA MET A 107 -13.37 -10.23 -3.82
C MET A 107 -13.35 -10.51 -5.31
N TYR A 108 -14.33 -9.98 -6.03
CA TYR A 108 -14.50 -10.16 -7.48
C TYR A 108 -14.25 -8.80 -8.13
N PHE A 109 -13.24 -8.72 -8.97
CA PHE A 109 -12.92 -7.53 -9.74
C PHE A 109 -13.26 -7.78 -11.21
N PRO A 110 -14.00 -6.88 -11.89
CA PRO A 110 -14.25 -7.01 -13.31
C PRO A 110 -12.92 -7.18 -14.06
N HIS A 111 -12.87 -8.14 -14.98
CA HIS A 111 -11.71 -8.29 -15.84
C HIS A 111 -11.60 -7.04 -16.73
N SER A 112 -10.45 -6.36 -16.72
CA SER A 112 -10.19 -5.28 -17.66
C SER A 112 -9.93 -5.88 -19.04
N LEU A 113 -10.71 -5.43 -20.05
CA LEU A 113 -10.46 -5.74 -21.45
C LEU A 113 -9.45 -4.78 -22.09
N GLU A 114 -9.02 -3.76 -21.34
CA GLU A 114 -7.89 -2.98 -21.80
C GLU A 114 -6.71 -3.94 -21.93
N PRO A 115 -6.03 -3.98 -23.11
CA PRO A 115 -4.82 -4.75 -23.22
C PRO A 115 -3.97 -4.34 -22.01
N GLU A 116 -3.41 -5.32 -21.29
CA GLU A 116 -2.31 -5.02 -20.39
C GLU A 116 -1.50 -4.00 -21.15
N SER A 117 -1.45 -2.76 -20.62
CA SER A 117 -0.44 -1.86 -21.09
C SER A 117 0.79 -2.74 -20.96
N GLU A 118 1.25 -3.28 -22.10
CA GLU A 118 2.60 -3.77 -22.19
C GLU A 118 3.44 -2.54 -21.82
N GLU A 119 3.55 -2.28 -20.52
CA GLU A 119 4.84 -1.90 -20.03
C GLU A 119 5.69 -3.04 -20.54
N ALA A 120 6.20 -2.85 -21.76
CA ALA A 120 7.12 -3.76 -22.45
C ALA A 120 8.03 -4.21 -21.33
N PRO A 121 8.22 -5.55 -21.13
CA PRO A 121 9.12 -5.98 -20.10
C PRO A 121 10.33 -5.09 -20.31
N ALA A 122 10.36 -4.01 -19.51
CA ALA A 122 11.47 -3.10 -19.56
C ALA A 122 12.55 -4.11 -19.35
N GLN A 123 13.24 -4.46 -20.46
CA GLN A 123 14.43 -5.25 -20.38
C GLN A 123 15.07 -4.63 -19.18
N VAL A 124 15.08 -5.36 -18.07
CA VAL A 124 15.87 -5.03 -16.92
C VAL A 124 17.27 -5.10 -17.47
N MET A 125 17.61 -4.09 -18.30
CA MET A 125 18.92 -3.57 -18.23
C MET A 125 18.98 -3.22 -16.76
N LEU A 126 19.66 -4.07 -16.00
CA LEU A 126 20.33 -3.70 -14.79
C LEU A 126 21.09 -2.42 -15.18
N GLN A 127 20.35 -1.30 -15.27
CA GLN A 127 20.99 0.01 -15.27
C GLN A 127 21.70 -0.03 -13.94
N GLU A 128 23.01 -0.10 -14.06
CA GLU A 128 23.93 -0.15 -12.94
C GLU A 128 23.36 0.76 -11.87
N GLY A 129 22.90 0.14 -10.76
CA GLY A 129 22.29 0.86 -9.67
C GLY A 129 23.19 2.02 -9.31
N GLY A 130 22.63 3.18 -9.17
CA GLY A 130 23.40 4.37 -8.88
C GLY A 130 24.17 4.20 -7.58
N ARG A 131 25.28 4.88 -7.45
CA ARG A 131 26.03 4.98 -6.18
C ARG A 131 25.44 6.04 -5.25
N GLU A 132 24.28 6.57 -5.62
CA GLU A 132 23.61 7.65 -4.92
C GLU A 132 23.15 7.21 -3.54
N THR A 133 23.11 8.15 -2.61
CA THR A 133 22.62 7.95 -1.25
C THR A 133 21.18 8.38 -1.14
N ILE A 134 20.31 7.47 -0.70
CA ILE A 134 18.88 7.69 -0.50
C ILE A 134 18.57 7.69 0.99
N LEU A 135 17.91 8.74 1.49
CA LEU A 135 17.35 8.77 2.83
C LEU A 135 15.87 8.34 2.77
N VAL A 136 15.56 7.17 3.33
CA VAL A 136 14.19 6.66 3.47
C VAL A 136 13.59 7.13 4.78
N VAL A 137 12.45 7.82 4.71
CA VAL A 137 11.73 8.36 5.87
C VAL A 137 10.33 7.74 5.90
N GLU A 138 10.08 6.84 6.83
CA GLU A 138 8.85 6.05 6.92
C GLU A 138 8.64 5.59 8.37
N ASP A 139 7.49 5.87 8.96
CA ASP A 139 7.19 5.56 10.36
C ASP A 139 6.89 4.06 10.57
N ASN A 140 6.30 3.40 9.59
CA ASN A 140 6.03 1.97 9.67
C ASN A 140 7.31 1.15 9.41
N GLN A 141 7.81 0.47 10.44
CA GLN A 141 9.03 -0.33 10.37
C GLN A 141 9.00 -1.38 9.24
N GLY A 142 7.86 -2.05 9.01
CA GLY A 142 7.73 -3.08 7.96
C GLY A 142 7.81 -2.48 6.55
N VAL A 143 7.16 -1.35 6.33
CA VAL A 143 7.19 -0.62 5.05
C VAL A 143 8.58 -0.05 4.81
N ARG A 144 9.20 0.53 5.85
CA ARG A 144 10.59 1.04 5.79
C ARG A 144 11.56 -0.07 5.41
N ALA A 145 11.50 -1.23 6.07
CA ALA A 145 12.39 -2.35 5.78
C ALA A 145 12.24 -2.86 4.33
N ALA A 146 11.01 -2.98 3.84
CA ALA A 146 10.75 -3.38 2.46
C ALA A 146 11.32 -2.37 1.44
N ALA A 147 11.11 -1.07 1.66
CA ALA A 147 11.67 -0.04 0.79
C ALA A 147 13.21 -0.05 0.78
N VAL A 148 13.83 -0.22 1.95
CA VAL A 148 15.29 -0.35 2.09
C VAL A 148 15.82 -1.53 1.29
N GLU A 149 15.21 -2.70 1.45
CA GLU A 149 15.62 -3.92 0.72
C GLU A 149 15.57 -3.72 -0.79
N LEU A 150 14.47 -3.18 -1.32
CA LEU A 150 14.31 -2.92 -2.74
C LEU A 150 15.34 -1.93 -3.28
N LEU A 151 15.60 -0.84 -2.57
CA LEU A 151 16.56 0.18 -2.97
C LEU A 151 18.01 -0.32 -2.89
N GLN A 152 18.34 -1.14 -1.88
CA GLN A 152 19.66 -1.76 -1.77
C GLN A 152 19.89 -2.80 -2.88
N GLN A 153 18.87 -3.60 -3.22
CA GLN A 153 18.93 -4.52 -4.36
C GLN A 153 19.13 -3.78 -5.69
N ALA A 154 18.59 -2.57 -5.81
CA ALA A 154 18.82 -1.68 -6.94
C ALA A 154 20.21 -0.97 -6.91
N GLY A 155 21.06 -1.24 -5.91
CA GLY A 155 22.45 -0.76 -5.81
C GLY A 155 22.65 0.57 -5.10
N TYR A 156 21.60 1.19 -4.54
CA TYR A 156 21.70 2.46 -3.82
C TYR A 156 22.27 2.28 -2.40
N THR A 157 22.96 3.32 -1.91
CA THR A 157 23.28 3.42 -0.48
C THR A 157 22.07 3.97 0.24
N VAL A 158 21.53 3.22 1.22
CA VAL A 158 20.28 3.59 1.90
C VAL A 158 20.52 3.90 3.36
N LEU A 159 20.05 5.07 3.78
CA LEU A 159 19.95 5.50 5.17
C LEU A 159 18.48 5.61 5.55
N THR A 160 18.17 5.47 6.83
CA THR A 160 16.78 5.44 7.31
C THR A 160 16.54 6.44 8.42
N ALA A 161 15.34 7.02 8.44
CA ALA A 161 14.79 7.80 9.53
C ALA A 161 13.38 7.28 9.86
N GLU A 162 13.01 7.32 11.14
CA GLU A 162 11.70 6.79 11.58
C GLU A 162 10.57 7.80 11.42
N ASP A 163 10.91 9.08 11.38
CA ASP A 163 9.97 10.18 11.18
C ASP A 163 10.67 11.43 10.64
N GLY A 164 9.91 12.52 10.50
CA GLY A 164 10.45 13.80 10.03
C GLY A 164 11.41 14.45 11.00
N ASP A 165 11.28 14.21 12.32
CA ASP A 165 12.17 14.79 13.34
C ASP A 165 13.56 14.13 13.27
N ASP A 166 13.62 12.80 13.15
CA ASP A 166 14.86 12.05 12.98
C ASP A 166 15.55 12.40 11.66
N ALA A 167 14.78 12.42 10.56
CA ALA A 167 15.30 12.85 9.26
C ALA A 167 15.90 14.25 9.30
N MET A 168 15.19 15.22 9.89
CA MET A 168 15.66 16.59 9.98
C MET A 168 16.91 16.72 10.86
N LEU A 169 17.02 15.93 11.93
CA LEU A 169 18.22 15.87 12.75
C LEU A 169 19.43 15.39 11.93
N MET A 170 19.27 14.29 11.18
CA MET A 170 20.33 13.76 10.32
C MET A 170 20.78 14.79 9.28
N LEU A 171 19.83 15.47 8.64
CA LEU A 171 20.11 16.49 7.62
C LEU A 171 20.83 17.72 8.20
N ARG A 172 20.45 18.16 9.40
CA ARG A 172 21.08 19.29 10.10
C ARG A 172 22.48 18.95 10.62
N THR A 173 22.76 17.70 10.93
CA THR A 173 24.10 17.25 11.36
C THR A 173 25.07 17.02 10.20
N GLY A 174 24.65 17.33 8.97
CA GLY A 174 25.52 17.35 7.81
C GLY A 174 25.29 16.24 6.79
N LEU A 175 24.29 15.36 6.99
CA LEU A 175 23.91 14.39 5.98
C LEU A 175 23.45 15.11 4.70
N ARG A 176 23.96 14.65 3.56
CA ARG A 176 23.59 15.16 2.22
C ARG A 176 23.21 13.96 1.33
N PRO A 177 21.95 13.50 1.40
CA PRO A 177 21.48 12.46 0.50
C PRO A 177 21.30 13.04 -0.92
N ASP A 178 21.32 12.19 -1.91
CA ASP A 178 20.99 12.55 -3.30
C ASP A 178 19.49 12.59 -3.51
N LEU A 179 18.75 11.76 -2.76
CA LEU A 179 17.30 11.69 -2.78
C LEU A 179 16.75 11.44 -1.38
N ILE A 180 15.65 12.13 -1.05
CA ILE A 180 14.80 11.83 0.12
C ILE A 180 13.56 11.10 -0.41
N PHE A 181 13.36 9.86 0.08
CA PHE A 181 12.20 9.03 -0.19
C PHE A 181 11.32 9.01 1.04
N THR A 182 10.15 9.67 1.00
CA THR A 182 9.37 9.95 2.21
C THR A 182 7.88 9.68 2.03
N ASP A 183 7.20 9.16 3.08
CA ASP A 183 5.75 9.18 3.11
C ASP A 183 5.22 10.61 3.17
N VAL A 184 4.08 10.86 2.53
CA VAL A 184 3.37 12.16 2.59
C VAL A 184 2.86 12.42 4.00
N VAL A 185 2.31 11.41 4.66
CA VAL A 185 1.71 11.51 5.99
C VAL A 185 2.59 10.83 7.02
N MET A 186 3.26 11.61 7.85
CA MET A 186 4.11 11.11 8.92
C MET A 186 3.79 11.78 10.25
N PRO A 187 3.98 11.06 11.38
CA PRO A 187 3.94 11.67 12.71
C PRO A 187 5.15 12.63 12.91
N GLY A 188 5.15 13.36 14.01
CA GLY A 188 6.25 14.23 14.39
C GLY A 188 6.00 15.70 14.11
N ARG A 189 6.96 16.54 14.51
CA ARG A 189 6.95 17.99 14.35
C ARG A 189 7.24 18.43 12.93
N PHE A 190 8.26 17.80 12.32
CA PHE A 190 8.63 18.06 10.93
C PHE A 190 7.86 17.12 10.01
N LYS A 191 7.25 17.69 8.98
CA LYS A 191 6.46 16.97 7.99
C LYS A 191 7.28 16.73 6.72
N SER A 192 6.78 15.90 5.84
CA SER A 192 7.39 15.68 4.52
C SER A 192 7.56 16.97 3.72
N THR A 193 6.66 17.95 3.91
CA THR A 193 6.77 19.30 3.34
C THR A 193 8.00 20.05 3.83
N ASP A 194 8.31 19.98 5.13
CA ASP A 194 9.48 20.64 5.72
C ASP A 194 10.79 20.04 5.17
N LEU A 195 10.80 18.72 4.95
CA LEU A 195 11.92 18.01 4.31
C LEU A 195 12.11 18.48 2.86
N ALA A 196 11.00 18.67 2.13
CA ALA A 196 11.05 19.16 0.75
C ALA A 196 11.53 20.61 0.67
N GLU A 197 11.10 21.48 1.59
CA GLU A 197 11.59 22.86 1.68
C GLU A 197 13.08 22.89 2.00
N TRP A 198 13.53 22.06 2.96
CA TRP A 198 14.94 21.92 3.24
C TRP A 198 15.73 21.46 1.99
N ALA A 199 15.21 20.49 1.26
CA ALA A 199 15.85 19.93 0.07
C ALA A 199 16.04 20.94 -1.07
N LYS A 200 15.06 21.83 -1.28
CA LYS A 200 15.07 22.86 -2.33
C LYS A 200 16.19 23.89 -2.17
N VAL A 201 16.55 24.23 -0.93
CA VAL A 201 17.56 25.27 -0.67
C VAL A 201 18.99 24.75 -0.62
N GLN A 202 19.20 23.45 -0.77
CA GLN A 202 20.54 22.85 -0.83
C GLN A 202 21.23 23.18 -2.16
N GLN A 203 22.55 23.08 -2.21
CA GLN A 203 23.35 23.29 -3.40
C GLN A 203 24.34 22.12 -3.56
N PRO A 204 24.11 21.23 -4.56
CA PRO A 204 22.93 21.17 -5.44
C PRO A 204 21.65 20.83 -4.68
N PRO A 205 20.45 21.13 -5.23
CA PRO A 205 19.18 20.75 -4.61
C PRO A 205 19.09 19.23 -4.43
N VAL A 206 18.51 18.78 -3.31
CA VAL A 206 18.27 17.36 -3.05
C VAL A 206 16.95 16.96 -3.69
N ALA A 207 16.94 15.83 -4.39
CA ALA A 207 15.71 15.29 -4.99
C ALA A 207 14.76 14.78 -3.90
N VAL A 208 13.44 14.90 -4.12
CA VAL A 208 12.43 14.37 -3.18
C VAL A 208 11.42 13.54 -3.95
N LEU A 209 11.21 12.31 -3.49
CA LEU A 209 10.18 11.41 -3.97
C LEU A 209 9.23 11.08 -2.82
N PHE A 210 7.97 11.47 -2.99
CA PHE A 210 6.92 11.20 -2.00
C PHE A 210 6.25 9.86 -2.27
N THR A 211 5.77 9.21 -1.19
CA THR A 211 4.89 8.03 -1.30
C THR A 211 3.58 8.29 -0.60
N SER A 212 2.48 7.73 -1.11
CA SER A 212 1.17 7.85 -0.48
C SER A 212 0.33 6.60 -0.68
N GLY A 213 -0.38 6.20 0.39
CA GLY A 213 -1.35 5.11 0.37
C GLY A 213 -2.77 5.53 -0.06
N HIS A 214 -3.06 6.82 -0.19
CA HIS A 214 -4.40 7.32 -0.48
C HIS A 214 -4.40 8.44 -1.53
N THR A 215 -5.28 8.32 -2.51
CA THR A 215 -5.47 9.33 -3.57
C THR A 215 -5.87 10.71 -3.02
N ARG A 216 -6.54 10.77 -1.85
CA ARG A 216 -6.93 12.03 -1.18
C ARG A 216 -5.74 12.77 -0.57
N ASP A 217 -4.74 12.07 -0.08
CA ASP A 217 -3.52 12.66 0.49
C ASP A 217 -2.74 13.39 -0.60
N VAL A 218 -2.77 12.85 -1.83
CA VAL A 218 -2.20 13.46 -3.03
C VAL A 218 -2.87 14.77 -3.38
N LEU A 219 -4.21 14.84 -3.33
CA LEU A 219 -4.96 16.04 -3.70
C LEU A 219 -4.81 17.17 -2.68
N SER A 220 -4.76 16.84 -1.39
CA SER A 220 -4.51 17.83 -0.33
C SER A 220 -3.06 18.33 -0.33
N SER A 221 -2.10 17.48 -0.67
CA SER A 221 -0.68 17.81 -0.74
C SER A 221 -0.32 18.62 -1.98
N ASN A 222 -1.00 18.40 -3.13
CA ASN A 222 -0.80 19.19 -4.35
C ASN A 222 -1.05 20.70 -4.14
N HIS A 223 -1.94 21.07 -3.21
CA HIS A 223 -2.21 22.49 -2.89
C HIS A 223 -1.11 23.12 -2.02
N GLN A 224 -0.34 22.32 -1.29
CA GLN A 224 0.72 22.80 -0.39
C GLN A 224 2.15 22.68 -0.96
N LEU A 225 2.39 21.72 -1.88
CA LEU A 225 3.73 21.35 -2.33
C LEU A 225 4.13 21.90 -3.72
N GLY A 226 3.18 22.44 -4.53
CA GLY A 226 3.46 23.01 -5.85
C GLY A 226 3.42 22.00 -7.02
N ALA A 227 3.62 22.48 -8.26
CA ALA A 227 3.37 21.71 -9.49
C ALA A 227 4.41 20.62 -9.83
N ASP A 228 5.59 20.63 -9.21
CA ASP A 228 6.72 19.74 -9.55
C ASP A 228 6.93 18.62 -8.49
N ILE A 229 5.85 17.96 -8.08
CA ILE A 229 5.93 16.90 -7.09
C ILE A 229 6.16 15.56 -7.77
N HIS A 230 7.21 14.85 -7.34
CA HIS A 230 7.40 13.46 -7.69
C HIS A 230 6.70 12.58 -6.66
N LEU A 231 5.68 11.83 -7.10
CA LEU A 231 4.87 10.97 -6.25
C LEU A 231 4.89 9.54 -6.77
N LEU A 232 4.90 8.57 -5.82
CA LEU A 232 4.73 7.14 -6.07
C LEU A 232 3.60 6.60 -5.19
N GLY A 233 2.55 6.03 -5.80
CA GLY A 233 1.42 5.44 -5.07
C GLY A 233 1.78 4.11 -4.40
N LYS A 234 1.35 3.88 -3.15
CA LYS A 234 1.42 2.59 -2.47
C LYS A 234 0.15 1.77 -2.77
N PRO A 235 0.27 0.45 -3.05
CA PRO A 235 1.50 -0.34 -3.13
C PRO A 235 2.22 -0.14 -4.47
N TYR A 236 3.55 -0.18 -4.45
CA TYR A 236 4.39 -0.09 -5.65
C TYR A 236 5.16 -1.39 -5.87
N SER A 237 5.43 -1.72 -7.14
CA SER A 237 6.31 -2.83 -7.51
C SER A 237 7.79 -2.43 -7.39
N PRO A 238 8.71 -3.40 -7.27
CA PRO A 238 10.17 -3.14 -7.31
C PRO A 238 10.58 -2.30 -8.52
N ASP A 239 10.06 -2.64 -9.70
CA ASP A 239 10.38 -1.95 -10.96
C ASP A 239 9.84 -0.52 -10.98
N ALA A 240 8.61 -0.30 -10.52
CA ALA A 240 8.02 1.04 -10.42
C ALA A 240 8.83 1.95 -9.48
N LEU A 241 9.29 1.42 -8.33
CA LEU A 241 10.16 2.14 -7.40
C LEU A 241 11.50 2.50 -8.07
N ALA A 242 12.18 1.52 -8.68
CA ALA A 242 13.48 1.71 -9.31
C ALA A 242 13.42 2.74 -10.46
N GLN A 243 12.44 2.62 -11.34
CA GLN A 243 12.21 3.56 -12.45
C GLN A 243 11.93 4.98 -11.94
N ARG A 244 11.05 5.10 -10.92
CA ARG A 244 10.69 6.42 -10.40
C ARG A 244 11.84 7.11 -9.71
N VAL A 245 12.60 6.38 -8.88
CA VAL A 245 13.82 6.88 -8.23
C VAL A 245 14.82 7.34 -9.28
N ARG A 246 15.08 6.55 -10.32
CA ARG A 246 16.03 6.91 -11.39
C ARG A 246 15.56 8.13 -12.18
N SER A 247 14.26 8.20 -12.51
CA SER A 247 13.66 9.36 -13.19
C SER A 247 13.87 10.66 -12.38
N VAL A 248 13.65 10.61 -11.08
CA VAL A 248 13.76 11.77 -10.18
C VAL A 248 15.23 12.21 -10.01
N LEU A 249 16.15 11.25 -9.88
CA LEU A 249 17.59 11.54 -9.81
C LEU A 249 18.12 12.15 -11.12
N ASN A 250 17.65 11.67 -12.27
CA ASN A 250 18.05 12.20 -13.57
C ASN A 250 17.48 13.59 -13.88
N ALA A 251 16.31 13.94 -13.34
CA ALA A 251 15.71 15.26 -13.50
C ALA A 251 16.47 16.36 -12.73
N ARG A 252 17.38 15.98 -11.82
CA ARG A 252 18.23 16.90 -11.05
C ARG A 252 19.43 17.43 -11.85
N ASN A 253 19.84 16.72 -12.89
CA ASN A 253 20.96 17.08 -13.76
C ASN A 253 20.47 17.90 -14.97
#